data_784efca669997f67abfcf99f85e42d1f
#
_entry.id   784efca669997f67abfcf99f85e42d1f
#
_cell.length_a   1.000
_cell.length_b   1.000
_cell.length_c   1.000
_cell.angle_alpha   90.00
_cell.angle_beta   90.00
_cell.angle_gamma   90.00
#
_symmetry.space_group_name_H-M   'P 1'
#
loop_
_entity.id
_entity.type
_entity.pdbx_description
1 polymer ?
#
loop_
_entity_poly.entity_id
_entity_poly.type
_entity_poly.pdbx_seq_one_letter_code
_entity_poly.pdbx_strand_id
1 'polypeptide(L)'
;YQIMEKDGSDTGAYSSSGSSHSVGDVFGIALDTDNGKFYVHKNGTYYASGNPATGANPGATWTPASEYTDGFTPYFTASGGTNADGVLNFGQDSTFAGAISAGGNADGNSIGDFSLSVPTNFLALSSANLPISDDIDPAQTDDDFPQKQFNAITYTGNGGTRTLTGLGFQ
;
A
#
# COMPACT_ATOMS: atom_id res chain seq x y z
N TYR A 1 -0.46 -18.32 14.48
CA TYR A 1 -0.89 -17.99 13.12
C TYR A 1 0.34 -17.90 12.21
N GLN A 2 0.08 -18.18 10.97
CA GLN A 2 1.05 -18.15 9.88
C GLN A 2 1.05 -16.76 9.25
N ILE A 3 2.18 -16.32 8.77
CA ILE A 3 2.33 -14.97 8.25
C ILE A 3 2.78 -14.98 6.79
N MET A 4 3.50 -16.00 6.37
CA MET A 4 3.85 -16.21 4.96
C MET A 4 3.68 -17.68 4.59
N GLU A 5 3.06 -17.91 3.47
CA GLU A 5 2.82 -19.23 2.91
C GLU A 5 3.22 -19.25 1.43
N LYS A 6 3.89 -20.32 1.00
CA LYS A 6 4.20 -20.59 -0.38
C LYS A 6 3.77 -22.04 -0.69
N ASP A 7 2.96 -22.22 -1.73
CA ASP A 7 2.48 -23.53 -2.18
C ASP A 7 1.83 -24.38 -1.08
N GLY A 8 1.12 -23.74 -0.14
CA GLY A 8 0.47 -24.38 0.98
C GLY A 8 1.43 -24.79 2.10
N SER A 9 2.66 -24.30 2.09
CA SER A 9 3.68 -24.58 3.11
C SER A 9 4.13 -23.30 3.80
N ASP A 10 4.29 -23.36 5.12
CA ASP A 10 4.83 -22.25 5.89
C ASP A 10 6.30 -22.02 5.55
N THR A 11 6.62 -20.84 5.05
CA THR A 11 8.01 -20.46 4.74
C THR A 11 8.58 -19.43 5.69
N GLY A 12 7.77 -18.92 6.58
CA GLY A 12 8.20 -18.01 7.63
C GLY A 12 7.12 -17.92 8.71
N ALA A 13 7.48 -18.27 9.91
CA ALA A 13 6.56 -18.23 11.02
C ALA A 13 6.98 -17.17 12.03
N TYR A 14 6.16 -16.13 12.20
CA TYR A 14 6.05 -15.55 13.52
C TYR A 14 5.15 -16.44 14.36
N SER A 15 5.74 -17.31 15.11
CA SER A 15 5.03 -17.97 16.18
C SER A 15 4.97 -17.03 17.37
N SER A 16 3.87 -16.33 17.56
CA SER A 16 3.56 -15.69 18.82
C SER A 16 2.87 -16.69 19.74
N SER A 17 3.54 -17.80 20.04
CA SER A 17 3.06 -18.71 21.08
C SER A 17 2.96 -17.92 22.40
N GLY A 18 1.75 -17.59 22.80
CA GLY A 18 1.47 -16.91 24.06
C GLY A 18 1.05 -15.44 23.99
N SER A 19 0.98 -14.81 22.83
CA SER A 19 0.43 -13.45 22.73
C SER A 19 -1.09 -13.52 22.58
N SER A 20 -1.81 -13.13 23.62
CA SER A 20 -3.25 -12.91 23.56
C SER A 20 -3.57 -11.71 22.67
N HIS A 21 -4.67 -11.81 21.94
CA HIS A 21 -5.23 -10.68 21.19
C HIS A 21 -6.42 -10.12 21.95
N SER A 22 -6.58 -8.82 21.86
CA SER A 22 -7.71 -8.10 22.44
C SER A 22 -8.39 -7.26 21.37
N VAL A 23 -9.65 -6.95 21.57
CA VAL A 23 -10.34 -5.98 20.72
C VAL A 23 -9.60 -4.65 20.77
N GLY A 24 -9.35 -4.08 19.61
CA GLY A 24 -8.60 -2.84 19.46
C GLY A 24 -7.08 -3.04 19.26
N ASP A 25 -6.56 -4.26 19.30
CA ASP A 25 -5.17 -4.51 18.91
C ASP A 25 -4.97 -4.27 17.39
N VAL A 26 -3.92 -3.53 17.08
CA VAL A 26 -3.51 -3.24 15.70
C VAL A 26 -2.27 -4.04 15.34
N PHE A 27 -2.39 -4.83 14.29
CA PHE A 27 -1.26 -5.53 13.67
C PHE A 27 -0.86 -4.80 12.41
N GLY A 28 0.42 -4.48 12.26
CA GLY A 28 0.94 -3.90 11.05
C GLY A 28 1.96 -4.81 10.39
N ILE A 29 1.97 -4.76 9.08
CA ILE A 29 2.86 -5.55 8.22
C ILE A 29 3.71 -4.58 7.42
N ALA A 30 5.03 -4.82 7.39
CA ALA A 30 5.96 -4.17 6.48
C ALA A 30 6.65 -5.24 5.63
N LEU A 31 6.54 -5.12 4.31
CA LEU A 31 7.06 -6.04 3.33
C LEU A 31 8.13 -5.34 2.49
N ASP A 32 9.36 -5.82 2.55
CA ASP A 32 10.49 -5.36 1.74
C ASP A 32 10.74 -6.41 0.64
N THR A 33 10.16 -6.18 -0.52
CA THR A 33 10.26 -7.10 -1.65
C THR A 33 11.63 -7.11 -2.31
N ASP A 34 12.35 -5.99 -2.24
CA ASP A 34 13.66 -5.84 -2.86
C ASP A 34 14.74 -6.64 -2.12
N ASN A 35 14.65 -6.68 -0.80
CA ASN A 35 15.60 -7.39 0.05
C ASN A 35 15.06 -8.71 0.61
N GLY A 36 13.83 -9.08 0.26
CA GLY A 36 13.21 -10.31 0.71
C GLY A 36 13.01 -10.36 2.22
N LYS A 37 12.35 -9.36 2.81
CA LYS A 37 12.17 -9.27 4.26
C LYS A 37 10.73 -8.94 4.62
N PHE A 38 10.27 -9.55 5.68
CA PHE A 38 8.93 -9.39 6.22
C PHE A 38 8.96 -9.05 7.70
N TYR A 39 8.17 -8.08 8.10
CA TYR A 39 8.07 -7.61 9.49
C TYR A 39 6.62 -7.53 9.91
N VAL A 40 6.38 -7.86 11.18
CA VAL A 40 5.06 -7.69 11.81
C VAL A 40 5.23 -7.00 13.14
N HIS A 41 4.33 -6.10 13.46
CA HIS A 41 4.21 -5.53 14.79
C HIS A 41 2.81 -5.72 15.37
N LYS A 42 2.72 -5.66 16.69
CA LYS A 42 1.48 -5.49 17.43
C LYS A 42 1.57 -4.15 18.17
N ASN A 43 0.62 -3.27 17.94
CA ASN A 43 0.53 -1.95 18.59
C ASN A 43 1.84 -1.16 18.53
N GLY A 44 2.55 -1.20 17.40
CA GLY A 44 3.81 -0.51 17.17
C GLY A 44 5.07 -1.25 17.68
N THR A 45 4.93 -2.36 18.38
CA THR A 45 6.06 -3.16 18.85
C THR A 45 6.31 -4.31 17.86
N TYR A 46 7.45 -4.27 17.17
CA TYR A 46 7.83 -5.31 16.22
C TYR A 46 8.22 -6.61 16.94
N TYR A 47 7.76 -7.73 16.39
CA TYR A 47 8.17 -9.05 16.84
C TYR A 47 9.66 -9.27 16.57
N ALA A 48 10.29 -10.14 17.37
CA ALA A 48 11.72 -10.46 17.29
C ALA A 48 12.66 -9.24 17.35
N SER A 49 12.20 -8.11 17.93
CA SER A 49 12.94 -6.84 17.89
C SER A 49 13.25 -6.37 16.45
N GLY A 50 12.35 -6.65 15.53
CA GLY A 50 12.46 -6.27 14.13
C GLY A 50 12.54 -4.76 13.95
N ASN A 51 13.32 -4.34 12.97
CA ASN A 51 13.40 -2.94 12.58
C ASN A 51 13.39 -2.82 11.05
N PRO A 52 12.21 -2.58 10.45
CA PRO A 52 12.11 -2.47 9.00
C PRO A 52 12.93 -1.31 8.43
N ALA A 53 13.03 -0.17 9.13
CA ALA A 53 13.79 0.99 8.65
C ALA A 53 15.29 0.71 8.47
N THR A 54 15.85 -0.23 9.21
CA THR A 54 17.27 -0.64 9.11
C THR A 54 17.46 -2.00 8.49
N GLY A 55 16.39 -2.72 8.22
CA GLY A 55 16.43 -4.08 7.71
C GLY A 55 16.85 -5.13 8.74
N ALA A 56 16.88 -4.78 10.05
CA ALA A 56 17.33 -5.68 11.11
C ALA A 56 16.21 -6.61 11.59
N ASN A 57 16.59 -7.82 11.97
CA ASN A 57 15.74 -8.84 12.61
C ASN A 57 14.37 -9.02 11.92
N PRO A 58 14.32 -9.32 10.62
CA PRO A 58 13.05 -9.63 9.97
C PRO A 58 12.45 -10.92 10.54
N GLY A 59 11.13 -11.01 10.50
CA GLY A 59 10.44 -12.20 10.94
C GLY A 59 10.48 -13.35 9.95
N ALA A 60 10.59 -13.00 8.67
CA ALA A 60 10.84 -13.95 7.60
C ALA A 60 11.74 -13.33 6.55
N THR A 61 12.46 -14.18 5.84
CA THR A 61 13.31 -13.79 4.70
C THR A 61 13.11 -14.75 3.55
N TRP A 62 13.31 -14.25 2.32
CA TRP A 62 13.33 -15.04 1.10
C TRP A 62 14.33 -14.46 0.12
N THR A 63 14.61 -15.19 -0.97
CA THR A 63 15.49 -14.72 -2.04
C THR A 63 14.66 -14.12 -3.19
N PRO A 64 14.61 -12.78 -3.36
CA PRO A 64 13.69 -12.14 -4.32
C PRO A 64 13.83 -12.62 -5.76
N ALA A 65 15.05 -12.96 -6.19
CA ALA A 65 15.33 -13.37 -7.58
C ALA A 65 14.81 -14.78 -7.93
N SER A 66 14.47 -15.61 -6.96
CA SER A 66 14.12 -17.02 -7.18
C SER A 66 12.89 -17.50 -6.42
N GLU A 67 12.39 -16.69 -5.50
CA GLU A 67 11.24 -17.03 -4.65
C GLU A 67 10.18 -15.94 -4.77
N TYR A 68 8.90 -16.33 -4.77
CA TYR A 68 7.76 -15.42 -4.83
C TYR A 68 7.77 -14.49 -6.05
N THR A 69 8.19 -15.00 -7.21
CA THR A 69 8.26 -14.25 -8.47
C THR A 69 6.90 -13.82 -9.00
N ASP A 70 5.83 -14.48 -8.59
CA ASP A 70 4.45 -14.19 -8.97
C ASP A 70 3.79 -13.11 -8.08
N GLY A 71 4.55 -12.56 -7.13
CA GLY A 71 4.11 -11.50 -6.24
C GLY A 71 3.49 -11.99 -4.93
N PHE A 72 2.91 -11.06 -4.19
CA PHE A 72 2.32 -11.29 -2.88
C PHE A 72 0.85 -10.89 -2.88
N THR A 73 0.02 -11.72 -2.27
CA THR A 73 -1.38 -11.39 -2.01
C THR A 73 -1.58 -11.31 -0.50
N PRO A 74 -1.96 -10.14 0.04
CA PRO A 74 -2.33 -10.07 1.44
C PRO A 74 -3.64 -10.83 1.67
N TYR A 75 -3.67 -11.68 2.68
CA TYR A 75 -4.91 -12.32 3.12
C TYR A 75 -5.02 -12.30 4.64
N PHE A 76 -6.23 -12.33 5.12
CA PHE A 76 -6.55 -12.39 6.53
C PHE A 76 -7.51 -13.53 6.79
N THR A 77 -7.22 -14.33 7.80
CA THR A 77 -8.15 -15.34 8.30
C THR A 77 -8.37 -15.15 9.79
N ALA A 78 -9.62 -15.05 10.20
CA ALA A 78 -10.00 -15.10 11.59
C ALA A 78 -10.34 -16.56 11.95
N SER A 79 -9.59 -17.13 12.88
CA SER A 79 -9.78 -18.51 13.32
C SER A 79 -9.88 -18.56 14.84
N GLY A 80 -10.94 -19.20 15.33
CA GLY A 80 -11.10 -19.54 16.74
C GLY A 80 -12.11 -18.67 17.49
N GLY A 81 -13.25 -19.25 17.83
CA GLY A 81 -14.31 -18.62 18.59
C GLY A 81 -15.43 -18.02 17.74
N THR A 82 -16.51 -17.65 18.35
CA THR A 82 -17.76 -17.29 17.69
C THR A 82 -17.78 -15.86 17.13
N ASN A 83 -16.75 -15.03 17.33
CA ASN A 83 -16.73 -13.63 16.88
C ASN A 83 -15.27 -13.13 16.70
N ALA A 84 -14.54 -13.69 15.75
CA ALA A 84 -13.25 -13.16 15.36
C ALA A 84 -13.43 -12.31 14.10
N ASP A 85 -13.58 -11.01 14.28
CA ASP A 85 -13.69 -10.03 13.21
C ASP A 85 -12.36 -9.27 13.07
N GLY A 86 -12.02 -8.89 11.84
CA GLY A 86 -10.86 -8.05 11.56
C GLY A 86 -11.17 -7.08 10.43
N VAL A 87 -10.62 -5.90 10.52
CA VAL A 87 -10.68 -4.88 9.47
C VAL A 87 -9.28 -4.68 8.91
N LEU A 88 -9.15 -4.68 7.58
CA LEU A 88 -7.90 -4.40 6.90
C LEU A 88 -7.83 -2.92 6.52
N ASN A 89 -6.66 -2.30 6.77
CA ASN A 89 -6.35 -0.94 6.35
C ASN A 89 -5.07 -0.95 5.50
N PHE A 90 -5.18 -0.51 4.26
CA PHE A 90 -4.06 -0.28 3.33
C PHE A 90 -3.74 1.22 3.19
N GLY A 91 -4.23 2.03 4.11
CA GLY A 91 -4.11 3.48 4.12
C GLY A 91 -5.41 4.22 3.82
N GLN A 92 -6.57 3.54 3.84
CA GLN A 92 -7.86 4.19 3.58
C GLN A 92 -8.52 4.77 4.83
N ASP A 93 -8.28 4.22 6.01
CA ASP A 93 -8.96 4.65 7.25
C ASP A 93 -8.22 4.19 8.51
N SER A 94 -7.59 5.12 9.21
CA SER A 94 -6.84 4.85 10.45
C SER A 94 -7.73 4.47 11.64
N THR A 95 -9.04 4.68 11.53
CA THR A 95 -10.00 4.33 12.58
C THR A 95 -10.48 2.89 12.51
N PHE A 96 -10.21 2.18 11.41
CA PHE A 96 -10.76 0.85 11.13
C PHE A 96 -12.29 0.82 11.25
N ALA A 97 -12.94 1.68 10.48
CA ALA A 97 -14.40 1.90 10.50
C ALA A 97 -14.94 2.35 11.86
N GLY A 98 -14.15 3.16 12.58
CA GLY A 98 -14.54 3.71 13.89
C GLY A 98 -14.27 2.78 15.07
N ALA A 99 -13.56 1.66 14.86
CA ALA A 99 -13.23 0.73 15.95
C ALA A 99 -12.21 1.27 16.94
N ILE A 100 -11.31 2.16 16.48
CA ILE A 100 -10.29 2.82 17.30
C ILE A 100 -10.21 4.31 16.97
N SER A 101 -9.45 5.06 17.77
CA SER A 101 -9.18 6.48 17.48
C SER A 101 -8.28 6.64 16.26
N ALA A 102 -8.53 7.68 15.47
CA ALA A 102 -7.73 8.00 14.29
C ALA A 102 -6.26 8.23 14.66
N GLY A 103 -5.35 7.69 13.87
CA GLY A 103 -3.91 7.92 13.99
C GLY A 103 -3.39 9.04 13.09
N GLY A 104 -3.96 9.16 11.90
CA GLY A 104 -3.64 10.24 10.95
C GLY A 104 -2.21 10.17 10.39
N ASN A 105 -1.59 8.98 10.36
CA ASN A 105 -0.22 8.83 9.86
C ASN A 105 -0.24 8.49 8.37
N ALA A 106 0.58 9.17 7.60
CA ALA A 106 0.83 8.88 6.19
C ALA A 106 2.24 8.27 5.99
N ASP A 107 2.49 7.76 4.81
CA ASP A 107 3.83 7.32 4.40
C ASP A 107 4.74 8.50 3.99
N GLY A 108 5.95 8.20 3.51
CA GLY A 108 6.93 9.20 3.08
C GLY A 108 6.49 10.05 1.89
N ASN A 109 5.50 9.62 1.13
CA ASN A 109 4.90 10.35 0.01
C ASN A 109 3.63 11.10 0.41
N SER A 110 3.32 11.15 1.71
CA SER A 110 2.08 11.73 2.25
C SER A 110 0.80 11.00 1.77
N ILE A 111 0.92 9.71 1.49
CA ILE A 111 -0.17 8.86 1.05
C ILE A 111 -0.58 7.94 2.20
N GLY A 112 -1.89 7.75 2.33
CA GLY A 112 -2.51 6.87 3.31
C GLY A 112 -2.92 7.56 4.61
N ASP A 113 -3.74 6.84 5.36
CA ASP A 113 -4.20 7.18 6.72
C ASP A 113 -4.05 5.93 7.59
N PHE A 114 -2.99 5.88 8.39
CA PHE A 114 -2.64 4.76 9.24
C PHE A 114 -2.78 5.13 10.72
N SER A 115 -3.16 4.16 11.54
CA SER A 115 -3.25 4.36 12.99
C SER A 115 -1.90 4.50 13.66
N LEU A 116 -0.85 3.90 13.09
CA LEU A 116 0.52 3.96 13.58
C LEU A 116 1.47 4.45 12.49
N SER A 117 2.61 4.98 12.88
CA SER A 117 3.59 5.53 11.94
C SER A 117 4.10 4.46 10.96
N VAL A 118 4.12 4.81 9.69
CA VAL A 118 4.71 3.98 8.64
C VAL A 118 6.24 4.00 8.80
N PRO A 119 6.92 2.84 8.74
CA PRO A 119 8.38 2.82 8.82
C PRO A 119 9.03 3.60 7.68
N THR A 120 10.18 4.22 7.97
CA THR A 120 10.97 4.93 6.94
C THR A 120 11.30 3.99 5.78
N ASN A 121 11.16 4.48 4.55
CA ASN A 121 11.33 3.78 3.29
C ASN A 121 10.25 2.73 2.97
N PHE A 122 9.17 2.67 3.73
CA PHE A 122 8.00 1.87 3.37
C PHE A 122 6.86 2.79 2.91
N LEU A 123 6.10 2.31 1.96
CA LEU A 123 5.01 3.05 1.33
C LEU A 123 3.69 2.31 1.53
N ALA A 124 2.61 3.06 1.51
CA ALA A 124 1.26 2.51 1.49
C ALA A 124 1.06 1.63 0.25
N LEU A 125 0.41 0.49 0.40
CA LEU A 125 0.00 -0.34 -0.73
C LEU A 125 -1.17 0.34 -1.45
N SER A 126 -0.83 1.29 -2.32
CA SER A 126 -1.76 2.14 -3.04
C SER A 126 -1.29 2.37 -4.46
N SER A 127 -2.22 2.48 -5.39
CA SER A 127 -1.90 2.84 -6.78
C SER A 127 -1.24 4.21 -6.90
N ALA A 128 -1.45 5.12 -5.94
CA ALA A 128 -0.79 6.41 -5.89
C ALA A 128 0.73 6.32 -5.64
N ASN A 129 1.22 5.19 -5.14
CA ASN A 129 2.65 4.91 -4.94
C ASN A 129 3.28 4.09 -6.08
N LEU A 130 2.50 3.70 -7.08
CA LEU A 130 3.06 2.99 -8.22
C LEU A 130 3.90 3.94 -9.08
N PRO A 131 4.93 3.44 -9.75
CA PRO A 131 5.67 4.21 -10.73
C PRO A 131 4.73 4.75 -11.80
N ILE A 132 4.92 6.00 -12.19
CA ILE A 132 4.20 6.58 -13.33
C ILE A 132 4.71 5.89 -14.59
N SER A 133 3.80 5.32 -15.35
CA SER A 133 4.07 4.71 -16.67
C SER A 133 2.87 4.93 -17.58
N ASP A 134 3.09 4.80 -18.89
CA ASP A 134 2.04 4.95 -19.90
C ASP A 134 0.88 3.98 -19.69
N ASP A 135 1.17 2.79 -19.19
CA ASP A 135 0.16 1.77 -18.87
C ASP A 135 -0.72 2.13 -17.66
N ILE A 136 -0.21 2.97 -16.74
CA ILE A 136 -0.88 3.35 -15.49
C ILE A 136 -1.47 4.74 -15.58
N ASP A 137 -0.71 5.70 -16.08
CA ASP A 137 -1.11 7.10 -16.21
C ASP A 137 -0.46 7.74 -17.45
N PRO A 138 -1.00 7.46 -18.62
CA PRO A 138 -0.48 8.00 -19.89
C PRO A 138 -0.55 9.52 -19.94
N ALA A 139 -1.43 10.15 -19.15
CA ALA A 139 -1.55 11.61 -19.12
C ALA A 139 -0.29 12.31 -18.57
N GLN A 140 0.55 11.61 -17.81
CA GLN A 140 1.77 12.19 -17.23
C GLN A 140 3.03 11.82 -17.98
N THR A 141 3.02 10.73 -18.75
CA THR A 141 4.23 10.15 -19.35
C THR A 141 4.22 10.17 -20.88
N ASP A 142 3.04 10.20 -21.52
CA ASP A 142 2.88 10.12 -22.94
C ASP A 142 2.34 11.42 -23.54
N ASP A 143 2.84 11.78 -24.70
CA ASP A 143 2.33 12.89 -25.50
C ASP A 143 1.04 12.53 -26.28
N ASP A 144 0.70 11.26 -26.38
CA ASP A 144 -0.44 10.74 -27.13
C ASP A 144 -1.74 10.58 -26.32
N PHE A 145 -1.79 11.02 -25.08
CA PHE A 145 -2.99 10.87 -24.26
C PHE A 145 -4.19 11.71 -24.78
N PRO A 146 -5.43 11.31 -24.49
CA PRO A 146 -6.63 11.88 -25.11
C PRO A 146 -6.77 13.42 -25.01
N GLN A 147 -6.28 14.03 -23.93
CA GLN A 147 -6.34 15.48 -23.74
C GLN A 147 -5.44 16.25 -24.72
N LYS A 148 -4.41 15.62 -25.27
CA LYS A 148 -3.59 16.18 -26.35
C LYS A 148 -4.16 15.90 -27.75
N GLN A 149 -5.02 14.89 -27.88
CA GLN A 149 -5.65 14.50 -29.13
C GLN A 149 -7.00 15.20 -29.39
N PHE A 150 -7.64 15.69 -28.31
CA PHE A 150 -8.93 16.37 -28.40
C PHE A 150 -8.97 17.59 -27.46
N ASN A 151 -9.38 18.73 -28.04
CA ASN A 151 -9.60 19.95 -27.27
C ASN A 151 -10.90 20.63 -27.72
N ALA A 152 -11.67 21.13 -26.76
CA ALA A 152 -12.87 21.91 -27.00
C ALA A 152 -12.70 23.29 -26.38
N ILE A 153 -12.81 24.32 -27.18
CA ILE A 153 -12.77 25.71 -26.71
C ILE A 153 -14.10 26.41 -26.97
N THR A 154 -14.47 27.28 -26.08
CA THR A 154 -15.61 28.18 -26.28
C THR A 154 -15.12 29.54 -26.74
N TYR A 155 -15.88 30.19 -27.62
CA TYR A 155 -15.58 31.55 -28.05
C TYR A 155 -16.85 32.37 -28.21
N THR A 156 -16.73 33.68 -28.04
CA THR A 156 -17.82 34.62 -28.34
C THR A 156 -17.70 35.08 -29.78
N GLY A 157 -18.74 34.85 -30.56
CA GLY A 157 -18.83 35.33 -31.94
C GLY A 157 -18.86 36.89 -32.00
N ASN A 158 -18.19 37.45 -32.99
CA ASN A 158 -18.20 38.93 -33.23
C ASN A 158 -18.77 39.29 -34.62
N GLY A 159 -19.40 38.33 -35.32
CA GLY A 159 -19.98 38.55 -36.62
C GLY A 159 -18.98 38.64 -37.80
N GLY A 160 -17.69 38.52 -37.53
CA GLY A 160 -16.62 38.61 -38.53
C GLY A 160 -15.71 37.36 -38.59
N THR A 161 -14.75 37.42 -39.50
CA THR A 161 -13.69 36.38 -39.58
C THR A 161 -12.74 36.52 -38.42
N ARG A 162 -12.38 35.40 -37.80
CA ARG A 162 -11.36 35.34 -36.71
C ARG A 162 -10.53 34.10 -36.78
N THR A 163 -9.32 34.18 -36.29
CA THR A 163 -8.47 33.04 -36.06
C THR A 163 -8.69 32.54 -34.63
N LEU A 164 -8.96 31.26 -34.45
CA LEU A 164 -8.99 30.60 -33.17
C LEU A 164 -7.59 30.05 -32.88
N THR A 165 -7.06 30.38 -31.72
CA THR A 165 -5.76 29.93 -31.23
C THR A 165 -5.91 29.21 -29.91
N GLY A 166 -4.90 28.47 -29.48
CA GLY A 166 -4.96 27.75 -28.19
C GLY A 166 -5.69 26.41 -28.26
N LEU A 167 -5.81 25.83 -29.46
CA LEU A 167 -6.44 24.51 -29.65
C LEU A 167 -5.59 23.37 -29.05
N GLY A 168 -4.29 23.59 -28.83
CA GLY A 168 -3.46 22.63 -28.07
C GLY A 168 -3.14 21.31 -28.80
N PHE A 169 -3.46 21.20 -30.09
CA PHE A 169 -3.00 20.05 -30.88
C PHE A 169 -1.52 20.20 -31.23
N GLN A 170 -0.82 19.08 -31.23
CA GLN A 170 0.52 18.96 -31.82
C GLN A 170 0.46 18.22 -33.13
#